data_d12cfee83c677bccd8acefdc12abd534
#
_entry.id   d12cfee83c677bccd8acefdc12abd534
#
_cell.length_a   1.000
_cell.length_b   1.000
_cell.length_c   1.000
_cell.angle_alpha   90.00
_cell.angle_beta   90.00
_cell.angle_gamma   90.00
#
_symmetry.space_group_name_H-M   'P 1'
#
loop_
_entity.id
_entity.type
_entity.pdbx_description
1 polymer ?
#
loop_
_entity_poly.entity_id
_entity_poly.type
_entity_poly.pdbx_seq_one_letter_code
_entity_poly.pdbx_strand_id
1 'polypeptide(L)'
;MKKAPTGQTQRTFIEFILEPLYKIVSQIVGDADGNLAKVLDELGIKVSKSEMKLNIRSLMRLICSRFFGDFNCLIDICVNVIPSPIENALKKVQHIWKGPIESPLAESMIECDQKGSLVVHTTKQYSSQDGTAFNVFGLVLSGTLEAKQSVKILGENYSSFDEEDSRIMSVGKLWISEGRYTIEVNRVPAGNWVLIEGIDQPISKTSTIVDARYDDELFIFNPLKFNTQSVIKIAVEPVVPSELPKMLEGLRKCNKSYPLLGTRVEESGEHIILGTGELYLDCVMHDLRKMYSEIGKPPKRIDAILHHNYL
;
A
#
# COMPACT_ATOMS: atom_id res chain seq x y z
N MET A 1 -1.33 19.42 28.48
CA MET A 1 -2.27 20.26 29.26
C MET A 1 -3.57 19.48 29.46
N LYS A 2 -3.98 19.26 30.73
CA LYS A 2 -5.17 18.44 31.06
C LYS A 2 -6.46 19.25 31.31
N LYS A 3 -6.43 20.57 31.21
CA LYS A 3 -7.62 21.43 31.38
C LYS A 3 -7.75 22.39 30.21
N ALA A 4 -8.96 22.54 29.67
CA ALA A 4 -9.26 23.57 28.69
C ALA A 4 -9.10 24.95 29.35
N PRO A 5 -8.54 25.95 28.67
CA PRO A 5 -8.42 27.30 29.18
C PRO A 5 -9.83 27.88 29.42
N THR A 6 -9.99 28.57 30.51
CA THR A 6 -11.21 29.31 30.83
C THR A 6 -11.16 30.66 30.12
N GLY A 7 -11.98 30.85 29.06
CA GLY A 7 -12.05 32.09 28.28
C GLY A 7 -12.13 31.86 26.77
N GLN A 8 -12.25 32.93 26.01
CA GLN A 8 -12.29 32.93 24.53
C GLN A 8 -10.91 32.73 23.89
N THR A 9 -10.08 31.88 24.46
CA THR A 9 -8.76 31.58 23.86
C THR A 9 -8.91 30.56 22.75
N GLN A 10 -8.28 30.83 21.62
CA GLN A 10 -8.26 29.93 20.49
C GLN A 10 -7.42 28.68 20.82
N ARG A 11 -7.68 27.60 20.10
CA ARG A 11 -6.82 26.40 20.19
C ARG A 11 -5.45 26.71 19.60
N THR A 12 -4.39 26.19 20.19
CA THR A 12 -3.01 26.42 19.75
C THR A 12 -2.81 26.06 18.26
N PHE A 13 -3.48 25.01 17.77
CA PHE A 13 -3.43 24.66 16.36
C PHE A 13 -4.02 25.76 15.45
N ILE A 14 -5.09 26.42 15.87
CA ILE A 14 -5.68 27.52 15.11
C ILE A 14 -4.75 28.72 15.14
N GLU A 15 -4.30 29.12 16.32
CA GLU A 15 -3.51 30.33 16.55
C GLU A 15 -2.12 30.27 15.89
N PHE A 16 -1.43 29.13 16.02
CA PHE A 16 -0.03 29.00 15.55
C PHE A 16 0.14 28.35 14.18
N ILE A 17 -0.87 27.66 13.66
CA ILE A 17 -0.77 26.96 12.38
C ILE A 17 -1.75 27.51 11.36
N LEU A 18 -3.06 27.47 11.65
CA LEU A 18 -4.07 27.84 10.66
C LEU A 18 -4.11 29.35 10.41
N GLU A 19 -4.07 30.18 11.44
CA GLU A 19 -4.17 31.63 11.31
C GLU A 19 -3.01 32.23 10.49
N PRO A 20 -1.73 31.90 10.72
CA PRO A 20 -0.64 32.36 9.87
C PRO A 20 -0.80 31.94 8.40
N LEU A 21 -1.24 30.71 8.14
CA LEU A 21 -1.49 30.24 6.77
C LEU A 21 -2.61 31.02 6.10
N TYR A 22 -3.74 31.22 6.79
CA TYR A 22 -4.83 32.02 6.27
C TYR A 22 -4.44 33.47 6.02
N LYS A 23 -3.65 34.08 6.89
CA LYS A 23 -3.10 35.42 6.70
C LYS A 23 -2.25 35.51 5.43
N ILE A 24 -1.35 34.57 5.23
CA ILE A 24 -0.52 34.51 4.02
C ILE A 24 -1.38 34.39 2.77
N VAL A 25 -2.27 33.41 2.72
CA VAL A 25 -3.09 33.13 1.53
C VAL A 25 -4.03 34.27 1.23
N SER A 26 -4.73 34.81 2.23
CA SER A 26 -5.69 35.92 2.05
C SER A 26 -5.03 37.20 1.57
N GLN A 27 -3.84 37.54 2.05
CA GLN A 27 -3.11 38.71 1.63
C GLN A 27 -2.53 38.60 0.22
N ILE A 28 -2.07 37.40 -0.18
CA ILE A 28 -1.54 37.20 -1.53
C ILE A 28 -2.64 37.18 -2.59
N VAL A 29 -3.78 36.55 -2.27
CA VAL A 29 -4.91 36.42 -3.21
C VAL A 29 -5.80 37.65 -3.22
N GLY A 30 -5.98 38.27 -2.05
CA GLY A 30 -6.94 39.36 -1.87
C GLY A 30 -6.44 40.71 -2.37
N ASP A 31 -5.14 40.94 -2.48
CA ASP A 31 -4.45 42.21 -2.90
C ASP A 31 -5.13 43.51 -2.43
N ALA A 32 -5.91 43.44 -1.36
CA ALA A 32 -6.91 44.44 -1.07
C ALA A 32 -6.35 45.72 -0.42
N ASP A 33 -5.19 45.66 0.29
CA ASP A 33 -4.83 46.80 1.14
C ASP A 33 -3.34 47.16 1.25
N GLY A 34 -2.47 46.64 0.44
CA GLY A 34 -1.01 46.90 0.54
C GLY A 34 -0.38 46.42 1.85
N ASN A 35 -1.11 45.65 2.64
CA ASN A 35 -0.68 45.15 3.95
C ASN A 35 0.21 43.88 3.87
N LEU A 36 0.34 43.27 2.67
CA LEU A 36 1.14 42.07 2.48
C LEU A 36 2.56 42.22 3.03
N ALA A 37 3.21 43.37 2.76
CA ALA A 37 4.57 43.64 3.25
C ALA A 37 4.66 43.62 4.78
N LYS A 38 3.64 44.17 5.48
CA LYS A 38 3.61 44.15 6.94
C LYS A 38 3.41 42.76 7.52
N VAL A 39 2.47 41.98 6.94
CA VAL A 39 2.21 40.59 7.36
C VAL A 39 3.43 39.70 7.12
N LEU A 40 4.14 39.91 6.02
CA LEU A 40 5.38 39.18 5.75
C LEU A 40 6.50 39.54 6.73
N ASP A 41 6.59 40.83 7.10
CA ASP A 41 7.58 41.26 8.10
C ASP A 41 7.26 40.72 9.50
N GLU A 42 5.98 40.72 9.90
CA GLU A 42 5.49 40.05 11.16
C GLU A 42 5.83 38.58 11.21
N LEU A 43 5.79 37.89 10.06
CA LEU A 43 6.13 36.47 9.93
C LEU A 43 7.62 36.21 9.70
N GLY A 44 8.44 37.28 9.65
CA GLY A 44 9.89 37.19 9.42
C GLY A 44 10.29 36.83 7.99
N ILE A 45 9.35 36.95 7.02
CA ILE A 45 9.59 36.59 5.63
C ILE A 45 10.08 37.81 4.85
N LYS A 46 11.33 37.83 4.41
CA LYS A 46 11.92 38.89 3.62
C LYS A 46 11.62 38.69 2.13
N VAL A 47 10.94 39.64 1.50
CA VAL A 47 10.62 39.66 0.06
C VAL A 47 11.08 40.96 -0.52
N SER A 48 11.78 40.94 -1.66
CA SER A 48 12.22 42.16 -2.35
C SER A 48 11.09 42.83 -3.10
N LYS A 49 11.23 44.15 -3.39
CA LYS A 49 10.24 44.93 -4.17
C LYS A 49 10.02 44.40 -5.59
N SER A 50 11.00 43.74 -6.19
CA SER A 50 10.89 43.11 -7.50
C SER A 50 10.09 41.80 -7.44
N GLU A 51 10.24 41.02 -6.39
CA GLU A 51 9.54 39.75 -6.16
C GLU A 51 8.05 40.00 -5.85
N MET A 52 7.71 41.10 -5.16
CA MET A 52 6.32 41.49 -4.89
C MET A 52 5.51 41.78 -6.17
N LYS A 53 6.16 42.00 -7.30
CA LYS A 53 5.50 42.22 -8.60
C LYS A 53 5.25 40.91 -9.37
N LEU A 54 5.60 39.77 -8.83
CA LEU A 54 5.37 38.49 -9.45
C LEU A 54 3.86 38.16 -9.54
N ASN A 55 3.50 37.32 -10.51
CA ASN A 55 2.16 36.76 -10.61
C ASN A 55 1.79 36.03 -9.30
N ILE A 56 0.52 36.07 -8.92
CA ILE A 56 -0.04 35.49 -7.69
C ILE A 56 0.47 34.07 -7.43
N ARG A 57 0.47 33.20 -8.45
CA ARG A 57 0.97 31.82 -8.29
C ARG A 57 2.47 31.74 -7.98
N SER A 58 3.27 32.57 -8.65
CA SER A 58 4.72 32.62 -8.44
C SER A 58 5.06 33.24 -7.11
N LEU A 59 4.34 34.30 -6.72
CA LEU A 59 4.49 34.97 -5.43
C LEU A 59 4.07 34.04 -4.28
N MET A 60 2.95 33.34 -4.40
CA MET A 60 2.50 32.33 -3.43
C MET A 60 3.56 31.25 -3.23
N ARG A 61 4.09 30.69 -4.32
CA ARG A 61 5.14 29.66 -4.26
C ARG A 61 6.40 30.17 -3.56
N LEU A 62 6.83 31.38 -3.89
CA LEU A 62 8.01 32.01 -3.30
C LEU A 62 7.81 32.24 -1.79
N ILE A 63 6.68 32.83 -1.39
CA ILE A 63 6.38 33.11 0.02
C ILE A 63 6.23 31.81 0.81
N CYS A 64 5.50 30.83 0.29
CA CYS A 64 5.36 29.53 0.94
C CYS A 64 6.71 28.81 1.07
N SER A 65 7.57 28.85 0.06
CA SER A 65 8.92 28.28 0.14
C SER A 65 9.77 28.94 1.24
N ARG A 66 9.65 30.27 1.40
CA ARG A 66 10.38 30.99 2.48
C ARG A 66 9.76 30.76 3.86
N PHE A 67 8.44 30.65 3.94
CA PHE A 67 7.72 30.41 5.19
C PHE A 67 7.97 29.02 5.76
N PHE A 68 7.82 28.00 4.93
CA PHE A 68 8.04 26.62 5.33
C PHE A 68 9.51 26.21 5.32
N GLY A 69 10.37 26.99 4.65
CA GLY A 69 11.75 26.63 4.43
C GLY A 69 11.92 25.43 3.50
N ASP A 70 13.09 24.88 3.51
CA ASP A 70 13.37 23.61 2.85
C ASP A 70 12.75 22.45 3.64
N PHE A 71 12.48 21.32 2.97
CA PHE A 71 11.95 20.12 3.63
C PHE A 71 12.91 19.43 4.60
N ASN A 72 13.94 20.14 5.08
CA ASN A 72 14.96 19.62 5.99
C ASN A 72 14.34 19.03 7.25
N CYS A 73 13.30 19.66 7.84
CA CYS A 73 12.61 19.11 9.02
C CYS A 73 12.01 17.74 8.76
N LEU A 74 11.41 17.50 7.56
CA LEU A 74 10.88 16.19 7.19
C LEU A 74 12.00 15.17 7.02
N ILE A 75 13.09 15.58 6.39
CA ILE A 75 14.30 14.74 6.21
C ILE A 75 14.90 14.38 7.58
N ASP A 76 15.03 15.36 8.46
CA ASP A 76 15.54 15.14 9.83
C ASP A 76 14.66 14.19 10.63
N ILE A 77 13.32 14.31 10.52
CA ILE A 77 12.38 13.37 11.13
C ILE A 77 12.58 11.97 10.55
N CYS A 78 12.67 11.83 9.23
CA CYS A 78 12.91 10.54 8.61
C CYS A 78 14.22 9.90 9.07
N VAL A 79 15.32 10.69 9.14
CA VAL A 79 16.63 10.20 9.55
C VAL A 79 16.69 9.84 11.03
N ASN A 80 16.04 10.64 11.90
CA ASN A 80 16.19 10.48 13.36
C ASN A 80 15.11 9.56 13.97
N VAL A 81 13.94 9.40 13.33
CA VAL A 81 12.79 8.70 13.91
C VAL A 81 12.51 7.35 13.25
N ILE A 82 12.75 7.21 11.95
CA ILE A 82 12.53 5.96 11.25
C ILE A 82 13.74 5.03 11.48
N PRO A 83 13.55 3.90 12.17
CA PRO A 83 14.65 2.98 12.44
C PRO A 83 15.12 2.30 11.15
N SER A 84 16.40 1.96 11.11
CA SER A 84 16.96 1.13 10.03
C SER A 84 16.32 -0.27 10.01
N PRO A 85 16.41 -1.02 8.89
CA PRO A 85 15.90 -2.39 8.82
C PRO A 85 16.43 -3.29 9.94
N ILE A 86 17.71 -3.17 10.30
CA ILE A 86 18.35 -3.96 11.36
C ILE A 86 17.79 -3.56 12.74
N GLU A 87 17.71 -2.28 13.05
CA GLU A 87 17.17 -1.81 14.35
C GLU A 87 15.71 -2.17 14.58
N ASN A 88 14.92 -2.24 13.51
CA ASN A 88 13.50 -2.57 13.60
C ASN A 88 13.20 -4.07 13.43
N ALA A 89 14.16 -4.87 13.00
CA ALA A 89 13.94 -6.26 12.62
C ALA A 89 13.30 -7.08 13.74
N LEU A 90 13.82 -7.01 14.96
CA LEU A 90 13.29 -7.74 16.11
C LEU A 90 11.82 -7.41 16.37
N LYS A 91 11.47 -6.13 16.45
CA LYS A 91 10.08 -5.69 16.70
C LYS A 91 9.15 -6.12 15.59
N LYS A 92 9.62 -6.04 14.34
CA LYS A 92 8.84 -6.41 13.17
C LYS A 92 8.59 -7.91 13.12
N VAL A 93 9.63 -8.73 13.29
CA VAL A 93 9.52 -10.19 13.29
C VAL A 93 8.59 -10.66 14.42
N GLN A 94 8.75 -10.16 15.65
CA GLN A 94 7.85 -10.47 16.76
C GLN A 94 6.37 -10.18 16.46
N HIS A 95 6.10 -9.15 15.65
CA HIS A 95 4.73 -8.76 15.34
C HIS A 95 4.10 -9.59 14.22
N ILE A 96 4.88 -9.95 13.19
CA ILE A 96 4.34 -10.57 11.97
C ILE A 96 4.56 -12.06 11.86
N TRP A 97 5.55 -12.63 12.57
CA TRP A 97 5.93 -14.02 12.46
C TRP A 97 5.06 -14.93 13.32
N LYS A 98 4.59 -16.07 12.77
CA LYS A 98 3.82 -17.08 13.53
C LYS A 98 4.68 -18.15 14.21
N GLY A 99 5.89 -18.34 13.71
CA GLY A 99 6.80 -19.34 14.23
C GLY A 99 7.51 -18.95 15.51
N PRO A 100 8.27 -19.87 16.13
CA PRO A 100 9.11 -19.56 17.28
C PRO A 100 10.16 -18.50 16.92
N ILE A 101 10.40 -17.56 17.85
CA ILE A 101 11.40 -16.50 17.66
C ILE A 101 12.84 -17.05 17.76
N GLU A 102 13.00 -18.18 18.45
CA GLU A 102 14.28 -18.88 18.62
C GLU A 102 14.58 -19.83 17.43
N SER A 103 13.76 -19.83 16.38
CA SER A 103 14.02 -20.62 15.18
C SER A 103 15.18 -20.04 14.37
N PRO A 104 15.99 -20.86 13.68
CA PRO A 104 17.10 -20.36 12.85
C PRO A 104 16.66 -19.34 11.80
N LEU A 105 15.45 -19.51 11.23
CA LEU A 105 14.88 -18.52 10.30
C LEU A 105 14.58 -17.19 10.99
N ALA A 106 14.01 -17.22 12.20
CA ALA A 106 13.69 -16.00 12.92
C ALA A 106 14.95 -15.27 13.35
N GLU A 107 15.97 -15.96 13.79
CA GLU A 107 17.29 -15.36 14.10
C GLU A 107 17.88 -14.68 12.87
N SER A 108 17.93 -15.36 11.72
CA SER A 108 18.42 -14.78 10.46
C SER A 108 17.61 -13.53 10.03
N MET A 109 16.30 -13.52 10.27
CA MET A 109 15.43 -12.35 9.99
C MET A 109 15.72 -11.20 10.97
N ILE A 110 15.96 -11.49 12.24
CA ILE A 110 16.26 -10.47 13.27
C ILE A 110 17.62 -9.82 13.02
N GLU A 111 18.59 -10.61 12.59
CA GLU A 111 19.92 -10.12 12.22
C GLU A 111 19.94 -9.42 10.86
N CYS A 112 18.84 -9.55 10.08
CA CYS A 112 18.77 -9.07 8.69
C CYS A 112 19.93 -9.63 7.86
N ASP A 113 20.26 -10.93 8.08
CA ASP A 113 21.41 -11.57 7.47
C ASP A 113 21.21 -11.77 5.97
N GLN A 114 22.08 -11.16 5.17
CA GLN A 114 22.06 -11.25 3.70
C GLN A 114 22.54 -12.61 3.17
N LYS A 115 23.26 -13.39 4.00
CA LYS A 115 23.78 -14.72 3.64
C LYS A 115 22.94 -15.86 4.23
N GLY A 116 22.01 -15.54 5.11
CA GLY A 116 21.10 -16.49 5.74
C GLY A 116 20.11 -17.08 4.74
N SER A 117 19.25 -17.95 5.23
CA SER A 117 18.17 -18.53 4.42
C SER A 117 17.21 -17.47 3.94
N LEU A 118 16.79 -17.56 2.68
CA LEU A 118 15.88 -16.59 2.08
C LEU A 118 14.51 -16.61 2.79
N VAL A 119 14.07 -15.45 3.24
CA VAL A 119 12.70 -15.24 3.74
C VAL A 119 12.18 -13.91 3.22
N VAL A 120 11.06 -13.95 2.49
CA VAL A 120 10.39 -12.74 1.97
C VAL A 120 8.94 -12.71 2.44
N HIS A 121 8.54 -11.58 3.00
CA HIS A 121 7.15 -11.30 3.37
C HIS A 121 6.48 -10.50 2.27
N THR A 122 5.48 -11.06 1.60
CA THR A 122 4.72 -10.36 0.57
C THR A 122 3.50 -9.67 1.17
N THR A 123 3.23 -8.46 0.73
CA THR A 123 2.20 -7.61 1.35
C THR A 123 1.14 -7.10 0.36
N LYS A 124 1.49 -6.96 -0.90
CA LYS A 124 0.59 -6.40 -1.93
C LYS A 124 0.94 -6.95 -3.31
N GLN A 125 -0.04 -6.93 -4.19
CA GLN A 125 0.16 -7.26 -5.60
C GLN A 125 -0.24 -6.06 -6.46
N TYR A 126 0.59 -5.75 -7.45
CA TYR A 126 0.36 -4.69 -8.42
C TYR A 126 0.09 -5.30 -9.78
N SER A 127 -1.05 -4.97 -10.36
CA SER A 127 -1.42 -5.41 -11.70
C SER A 127 -0.45 -4.86 -12.75
N SER A 128 -0.13 -5.68 -13.75
CA SER A 128 0.48 -5.22 -14.99
C SER A 128 -0.45 -4.24 -15.72
N GLN A 129 0.09 -3.45 -16.66
CA GLN A 129 -0.72 -2.46 -17.39
C GLN A 129 -1.85 -3.09 -18.21
N ASP A 130 -1.66 -4.31 -18.66
CA ASP A 130 -2.64 -5.09 -19.44
C ASP A 130 -3.59 -5.94 -18.57
N GLY A 131 -3.43 -5.95 -17.23
CA GLY A 131 -4.27 -6.71 -16.31
C GLY A 131 -4.11 -8.23 -16.39
N THR A 132 -3.09 -8.73 -17.10
CA THR A 132 -2.90 -10.17 -17.31
C THR A 132 -2.12 -10.83 -16.19
N ALA A 133 -1.14 -10.16 -15.62
CA ALA A 133 -0.25 -10.64 -14.57
C ALA A 133 -0.15 -9.66 -13.40
N PHE A 134 0.41 -10.12 -12.29
CA PHE A 134 0.67 -9.29 -11.12
C PHE A 134 2.14 -9.35 -10.73
N ASN A 135 2.66 -8.19 -10.32
CA ASN A 135 3.94 -8.10 -9.66
C ASN A 135 3.73 -8.12 -8.15
N VAL A 136 4.38 -9.03 -7.48
CA VAL A 136 4.23 -9.23 -6.04
C VAL A 136 5.20 -8.32 -5.29
N PHE A 137 4.68 -7.46 -4.41
CA PHE A 137 5.48 -6.56 -3.59
C PHE A 137 5.77 -7.19 -2.24
N GLY A 138 7.05 -7.33 -1.92
CA GLY A 138 7.49 -7.99 -0.70
C GLY A 138 8.72 -7.34 -0.09
N LEU A 139 8.94 -7.63 1.18
CA LEU A 139 10.12 -7.25 1.94
C LEU A 139 11.00 -8.48 2.15
N VAL A 140 12.24 -8.41 1.71
CA VAL A 140 13.25 -9.43 2.01
C VAL A 140 13.72 -9.22 3.44
N LEU A 141 13.43 -10.19 4.32
CA LEU A 141 13.79 -10.12 5.74
C LEU A 141 15.12 -10.83 6.05
N SER A 142 15.40 -11.89 5.31
CA SER A 142 16.65 -12.66 5.41
C SER A 142 17.07 -13.19 4.04
N GLY A 143 18.35 -13.44 3.86
CA GLY A 143 18.92 -13.94 2.62
C GLY A 143 19.03 -12.89 1.52
N THR A 144 19.25 -13.37 0.33
CA THR A 144 19.29 -12.55 -0.90
C THR A 144 18.42 -13.24 -1.94
N LEU A 145 17.43 -12.50 -2.46
CA LEU A 145 16.58 -12.98 -3.54
C LEU A 145 17.24 -12.70 -4.89
N GLU A 146 17.32 -13.70 -5.74
CA GLU A 146 17.92 -13.59 -7.07
C GLU A 146 16.88 -13.83 -8.17
N ALA A 147 17.07 -13.16 -9.31
CA ALA A 147 16.24 -13.41 -10.50
C ALA A 147 16.47 -14.86 -10.98
N LYS A 148 15.38 -15.51 -11.43
CA LYS A 148 15.35 -16.91 -11.86
C LYS A 148 15.61 -17.96 -10.77
N GLN A 149 15.68 -17.54 -9.49
CA GLN A 149 15.78 -18.47 -8.36
C GLN A 149 14.50 -19.28 -8.22
N SER A 150 14.63 -20.55 -7.86
CA SER A 150 13.49 -21.39 -7.47
C SER A 150 13.16 -21.13 -5.99
N VAL A 151 11.91 -20.79 -5.71
CA VAL A 151 11.43 -20.45 -4.37
C VAL A 151 10.18 -21.26 -4.03
N LYS A 152 9.99 -21.56 -2.75
CA LYS A 152 8.78 -22.15 -2.21
C LYS A 152 7.89 -21.03 -1.66
N ILE A 153 6.66 -20.96 -2.15
CA ILE A 153 5.67 -19.94 -1.78
C ILE A 153 4.66 -20.62 -0.85
N LEU A 154 4.48 -20.05 0.33
CA LEU A 154 3.54 -20.51 1.34
C LEU A 154 2.39 -19.52 1.41
N GLY A 155 1.16 -19.99 1.20
CA GLY A 155 -0.05 -19.19 1.27
C GLY A 155 -0.47 -18.85 2.69
N GLU A 156 -1.59 -18.15 2.80
CA GLU A 156 -2.10 -17.65 4.10
C GLU A 156 -2.59 -18.76 5.04
N ASN A 157 -2.99 -19.90 4.48
CA ASN A 157 -3.54 -21.05 5.22
C ASN A 157 -2.54 -22.18 5.36
N TYR A 158 -1.31 -22.02 4.89
CA TYR A 158 -0.29 -23.07 5.01
C TYR A 158 -0.06 -23.48 6.47
N SER A 159 0.03 -24.77 6.68
CA SER A 159 0.48 -25.38 7.93
C SER A 159 1.48 -26.50 7.63
N SER A 160 2.34 -26.83 8.59
CA SER A 160 3.31 -27.92 8.46
C SER A 160 2.66 -29.29 8.27
N PHE A 161 1.38 -29.45 8.61
CA PHE A 161 0.59 -30.66 8.46
C PHE A 161 -0.17 -30.75 7.13
N ASP A 162 -0.30 -29.63 6.42
CA ASP A 162 -1.04 -29.52 5.18
C ASP A 162 -0.26 -28.66 4.17
N GLU A 163 0.33 -29.31 3.20
CA GLU A 163 1.13 -28.66 2.16
C GLU A 163 0.30 -28.19 0.95
N GLU A 164 -1.04 -28.33 0.97
CA GLU A 164 -1.88 -27.94 -0.16
C GLU A 164 -1.69 -26.47 -0.57
N ASP A 165 -1.44 -25.60 0.41
CA ASP A 165 -1.23 -24.15 0.19
C ASP A 165 0.27 -23.80 0.03
N SER A 166 1.05 -24.69 -0.56
CA SER A 166 2.45 -24.44 -0.91
C SER A 166 2.72 -24.74 -2.37
N ARG A 167 3.56 -23.91 -3.03
CA ARG A 167 4.00 -24.16 -4.41
C ARG A 167 5.44 -23.71 -4.63
N ILE A 168 6.17 -24.52 -5.42
CA ILE A 168 7.51 -24.15 -5.88
C ILE A 168 7.37 -23.47 -7.23
N MET A 169 7.93 -22.26 -7.34
CA MET A 169 7.92 -21.47 -8.58
C MET A 169 9.29 -20.85 -8.83
N SER A 170 9.54 -20.49 -10.09
CA SER A 170 10.73 -19.74 -10.46
C SER A 170 10.42 -18.26 -10.48
N VAL A 171 11.23 -17.46 -9.80
CA VAL A 171 11.18 -16.00 -9.83
C VAL A 171 11.50 -15.52 -11.26
N GLY A 172 10.70 -14.59 -11.76
CA GLY A 172 10.96 -13.90 -13.03
C GLY A 172 11.96 -12.76 -12.86
N LYS A 173 11.54 -11.58 -13.27
CA LYS A 173 12.31 -10.34 -13.07
C LYS A 173 12.09 -9.75 -11.70
N LEU A 174 13.08 -9.01 -11.23
CA LEU A 174 13.04 -8.26 -9.99
C LEU A 174 13.18 -6.77 -10.26
N TRP A 175 12.43 -5.94 -9.53
CA TRP A 175 12.54 -4.49 -9.62
C TRP A 175 12.53 -3.84 -8.23
N ILE A 176 13.26 -2.75 -8.11
CA ILE A 176 13.12 -1.80 -7.01
C ILE A 176 12.11 -0.74 -7.45
N SER A 177 11.10 -0.50 -6.62
CA SER A 177 10.06 0.50 -6.88
C SER A 177 10.36 1.79 -6.14
N GLU A 178 10.53 2.88 -6.90
CA GLU A 178 10.78 4.23 -6.39
C GLU A 178 9.68 5.19 -6.88
N GLY A 179 8.51 5.11 -6.25
CA GLY A 179 7.34 5.88 -6.64
C GLY A 179 6.85 5.49 -8.03
N ARG A 180 7.05 6.37 -9.02
CA ARG A 180 6.66 6.10 -10.42
C ARG A 180 7.75 5.42 -11.27
N TYR A 181 8.92 5.21 -10.70
CA TYR A 181 10.04 4.56 -11.41
C TYR A 181 10.23 3.15 -10.87
N THR A 182 10.55 2.24 -11.78
CA THR A 182 10.92 0.86 -11.48
C THR A 182 12.26 0.56 -12.10
N ILE A 183 13.20 0.05 -11.31
CA ILE A 183 14.58 -0.25 -11.73
C ILE A 183 14.74 -1.77 -11.68
N GLU A 184 15.00 -2.39 -12.85
CA GLU A 184 15.27 -3.83 -12.92
C GLU A 184 16.62 -4.15 -12.26
N VAL A 185 16.62 -5.19 -11.42
CA VAL A 185 17.80 -5.64 -10.68
C VAL A 185 17.90 -7.16 -10.73
N ASN A 186 19.11 -7.69 -10.61
CA ASN A 186 19.33 -9.14 -10.65
C ASN A 186 19.22 -9.80 -9.27
N ARG A 187 19.45 -9.05 -8.19
CA ARG A 187 19.41 -9.55 -6.81
C ARG A 187 18.99 -8.46 -5.85
N VAL A 188 18.31 -8.86 -4.77
CA VAL A 188 17.85 -7.97 -3.69
C VAL A 188 18.18 -8.60 -2.35
N PRO A 189 19.08 -8.00 -1.55
CA PRO A 189 19.46 -8.51 -0.24
C PRO A 189 18.43 -8.15 0.83
N ALA A 190 18.55 -8.80 2.00
CA ALA A 190 17.75 -8.52 3.18
C ALA A 190 17.69 -7.04 3.53
N GLY A 191 16.55 -6.60 4.09
CA GLY A 191 16.27 -5.21 4.45
C GLY A 191 15.65 -4.37 3.35
N ASN A 192 15.51 -4.90 2.13
CA ASN A 192 14.99 -4.15 0.98
C ASN A 192 13.61 -4.63 0.54
N TRP A 193 12.83 -3.69 0.00
CA TRP A 193 11.58 -3.96 -0.68
C TRP A 193 11.83 -4.31 -2.15
N VAL A 194 11.04 -5.24 -2.67
CA VAL A 194 11.18 -5.75 -4.04
C VAL A 194 9.83 -5.98 -4.69
N LEU A 195 9.75 -5.74 -6.01
CA LEU A 195 8.69 -6.23 -6.88
C LEU A 195 9.18 -7.50 -7.59
N ILE A 196 8.40 -8.55 -7.52
CA ILE A 196 8.74 -9.89 -8.00
C ILE A 196 7.73 -10.31 -9.07
N GLU A 197 8.21 -10.68 -10.25
CA GLU A 197 7.42 -11.21 -11.35
C GLU A 197 7.35 -12.73 -11.32
N GLY A 198 6.26 -13.30 -11.85
CA GLY A 198 6.16 -14.73 -12.19
C GLY A 198 5.77 -15.65 -11.04
N ILE A 199 5.47 -15.12 -9.86
CA ILE A 199 5.12 -15.88 -8.67
C ILE A 199 3.71 -15.59 -8.15
N ASP A 200 2.94 -14.77 -8.83
CA ASP A 200 1.65 -14.26 -8.36
C ASP A 200 0.53 -15.31 -8.34
N GLN A 201 0.66 -16.37 -9.13
CA GLN A 201 -0.42 -17.33 -9.35
C GLN A 201 -0.99 -17.94 -8.05
N PRO A 202 -0.17 -18.50 -7.13
CA PRO A 202 -0.66 -19.11 -5.89
C PRO A 202 -1.01 -18.07 -4.81
N ILE A 203 -0.61 -16.81 -4.97
CA ILE A 203 -0.77 -15.79 -3.94
C ILE A 203 -2.14 -15.13 -4.06
N SER A 204 -2.93 -15.20 -2.99
CA SER A 204 -4.23 -14.51 -2.92
C SER A 204 -4.05 -13.05 -2.50
N LYS A 205 -3.52 -12.79 -1.32
CA LYS A 205 -3.23 -11.44 -0.79
C LYS A 205 -1.82 -11.33 -0.26
N THR A 206 -1.47 -12.17 0.70
CA THR A 206 -0.15 -12.22 1.32
C THR A 206 0.43 -13.63 1.21
N SER A 207 1.74 -13.74 1.30
CA SER A 207 2.43 -15.03 1.34
C SER A 207 3.78 -14.91 2.03
N THR A 208 4.32 -16.07 2.38
CA THR A 208 5.69 -16.22 2.85
C THR A 208 6.49 -16.92 1.76
N ILE A 209 7.60 -16.35 1.34
CA ILE A 209 8.48 -16.96 0.34
C ILE A 209 9.76 -17.39 1.04
N VAL A 210 10.16 -18.64 0.79
CA VAL A 210 11.40 -19.22 1.32
C VAL A 210 12.20 -19.87 0.20
N ASP A 211 13.45 -20.22 0.46
CA ASP A 211 14.25 -21.00 -0.50
C ASP A 211 13.59 -22.35 -0.75
N ALA A 212 13.55 -22.79 -2.01
CA ALA A 212 12.96 -24.08 -2.39
C ALA A 212 13.67 -25.29 -1.77
N ARG A 213 14.92 -25.10 -1.31
CA ARG A 213 15.77 -26.16 -0.73
C ARG A 213 15.73 -26.21 0.79
N TYR A 214 14.91 -25.37 1.41
CA TYR A 214 14.80 -25.34 2.87
C TYR A 214 13.95 -26.52 3.35
N ASP A 215 14.54 -27.41 4.14
CA ASP A 215 13.94 -28.68 4.55
C ASP A 215 13.45 -28.71 6.01
N ASP A 216 13.76 -27.67 6.82
CA ASP A 216 13.30 -27.60 8.21
C ASP A 216 11.82 -27.15 8.29
N GLU A 217 11.26 -27.21 9.49
CA GLU A 217 9.88 -26.79 9.74
C GLU A 217 9.64 -25.34 9.33
N LEU A 218 8.62 -25.14 8.49
CA LEU A 218 8.28 -23.84 7.90
C LEU A 218 7.07 -23.24 8.60
N PHE A 219 7.17 -21.96 8.88
CA PHE A 219 6.10 -21.13 9.41
C PHE A 219 5.78 -19.99 8.44
N ILE A 220 4.61 -19.38 8.59
CA ILE A 220 4.16 -18.28 7.76
C ILE A 220 4.07 -16.98 8.55
N PHE A 221 4.01 -15.88 7.83
CA PHE A 221 3.66 -14.59 8.43
C PHE A 221 2.16 -14.48 8.73
N ASN A 222 1.82 -13.68 9.72
CA ASN A 222 0.43 -13.34 9.99
C ASN A 222 -0.17 -12.61 8.78
N PRO A 223 -1.38 -12.97 8.33
CA PRO A 223 -2.09 -12.18 7.33
C PRO A 223 -2.25 -10.72 7.78
N LEU A 224 -2.24 -9.79 6.82
CA LEU A 224 -2.45 -8.37 7.12
C LEU A 224 -3.82 -8.17 7.76
N LYS A 225 -3.85 -7.55 8.92
CA LYS A 225 -5.09 -7.17 9.63
C LYS A 225 -5.37 -5.71 9.39
N PHE A 226 -6.56 -5.41 8.89
CA PHE A 226 -7.05 -4.06 8.70
C PHE A 226 -8.09 -3.73 9.75
N ASN A 227 -8.08 -2.50 10.28
CA ASN A 227 -9.09 -2.04 11.24
C ASN A 227 -10.45 -1.76 10.57
N THR A 228 -10.46 -1.65 9.24
CA THR A 228 -11.67 -1.42 8.45
C THR A 228 -12.32 -2.74 8.11
N GLN A 229 -13.60 -2.87 8.43
CA GLN A 229 -14.41 -4.04 8.06
C GLN A 229 -15.25 -3.75 6.81
N SER A 230 -15.54 -4.81 6.07
CA SER A 230 -16.47 -4.74 4.94
C SER A 230 -17.90 -4.62 5.45
N VAL A 231 -18.61 -3.57 5.03
CA VAL A 231 -19.98 -3.24 5.49
C VAL A 231 -21.02 -3.41 4.38
N ILE A 232 -20.60 -3.48 3.12
CA ILE A 232 -21.51 -3.62 1.97
C ILE A 232 -21.25 -4.97 1.31
N LYS A 233 -22.37 -5.66 1.00
CA LYS A 233 -22.42 -6.96 0.34
C LYS A 233 -23.15 -6.80 -0.98
N ILE A 234 -22.53 -7.24 -2.08
CA ILE A 234 -23.13 -7.23 -3.43
C ILE A 234 -23.05 -8.63 -4.03
N ALA A 235 -24.17 -9.14 -4.53
CA ALA A 235 -24.21 -10.33 -5.37
C ALA A 235 -23.82 -9.96 -6.81
N VAL A 236 -23.01 -10.79 -7.45
CA VAL A 236 -22.53 -10.57 -8.81
C VAL A 236 -22.76 -11.83 -9.63
N GLU A 237 -23.40 -11.65 -10.79
CA GLU A 237 -23.60 -12.72 -11.76
C GLU A 237 -23.33 -12.22 -13.19
N PRO A 238 -22.92 -13.08 -14.12
CA PRO A 238 -22.75 -12.71 -15.50
C PRO A 238 -24.12 -12.66 -16.20
N VAL A 239 -24.34 -11.66 -17.04
CA VAL A 239 -25.56 -11.56 -17.88
C VAL A 239 -25.69 -12.76 -18.81
N VAL A 240 -24.56 -13.30 -19.28
CA VAL A 240 -24.50 -14.50 -20.11
C VAL A 240 -23.87 -15.64 -19.32
N PRO A 241 -24.57 -16.73 -19.02
CA PRO A 241 -24.06 -17.82 -18.18
C PRO A 241 -22.74 -18.43 -18.67
N SER A 242 -22.48 -18.44 -19.98
CA SER A 242 -21.22 -18.94 -20.56
C SER A 242 -19.99 -18.09 -20.21
N GLU A 243 -20.20 -16.87 -19.70
CA GLU A 243 -19.11 -15.95 -19.26
C GLU A 243 -18.75 -16.13 -17.78
N LEU A 244 -19.40 -17.04 -17.06
CA LEU A 244 -19.11 -17.32 -15.65
C LEU A 244 -17.63 -17.61 -15.38
N PRO A 245 -16.89 -18.43 -16.16
CA PRO A 245 -15.48 -18.66 -15.91
C PRO A 245 -14.63 -17.39 -15.99
N LYS A 246 -14.93 -16.49 -16.95
CA LYS A 246 -14.25 -15.19 -17.09
C LYS A 246 -14.51 -14.27 -15.90
N MET A 247 -15.76 -14.24 -15.43
CA MET A 247 -16.13 -13.47 -14.24
C MET A 247 -15.38 -13.97 -13.02
N LEU A 248 -15.28 -15.29 -12.82
CA LEU A 248 -14.59 -15.89 -11.69
C LEU A 248 -13.08 -15.56 -11.72
N GLU A 249 -12.46 -15.63 -12.88
CA GLU A 249 -11.07 -15.21 -13.05
C GLU A 249 -10.90 -13.72 -12.76
N GLY A 250 -11.79 -12.87 -13.27
CA GLY A 250 -11.83 -11.46 -12.98
C GLY A 250 -11.98 -11.17 -11.48
N LEU A 251 -12.85 -11.88 -10.78
CA LEU A 251 -13.02 -11.77 -9.31
C LEU A 251 -11.74 -12.14 -8.55
N ARG A 252 -11.03 -13.18 -8.98
CA ARG A 252 -9.73 -13.56 -8.40
C ARG A 252 -8.70 -12.45 -8.59
N LYS A 253 -8.64 -11.84 -9.78
CA LYS A 253 -7.76 -10.71 -10.08
C LYS A 253 -8.13 -9.46 -9.26
N CYS A 254 -9.43 -9.15 -9.13
CA CYS A 254 -9.89 -8.09 -8.23
C CYS A 254 -9.47 -8.35 -6.78
N ASN A 255 -9.64 -9.58 -6.30
CA ASN A 255 -9.25 -9.95 -4.94
C ASN A 255 -7.75 -9.75 -4.67
N LYS A 256 -6.90 -10.01 -5.66
CA LYS A 256 -5.46 -9.74 -5.59
C LYS A 256 -5.14 -8.23 -5.57
N SER A 257 -5.82 -7.45 -6.41
CA SER A 257 -5.57 -6.01 -6.57
C SER A 257 -6.05 -5.18 -5.39
N TYR A 258 -7.18 -5.58 -4.78
CA TYR A 258 -7.86 -4.83 -3.72
C TYR A 258 -7.70 -5.52 -2.35
N PRO A 259 -6.81 -5.04 -1.47
CA PRO A 259 -6.50 -5.71 -0.21
C PRO A 259 -7.70 -5.93 0.72
N LEU A 260 -8.63 -4.96 0.77
CA LEU A 260 -9.83 -5.00 1.63
C LEU A 260 -11.02 -5.72 1.01
N LEU A 261 -10.91 -6.15 -0.25
CA LEU A 261 -11.98 -6.86 -0.93
C LEU A 261 -12.11 -8.28 -0.40
N GLY A 262 -13.32 -8.67 -0.01
CA GLY A 262 -13.69 -10.06 0.24
C GLY A 262 -14.48 -10.63 -0.92
N THR A 263 -14.21 -11.86 -1.31
CA THR A 263 -15.03 -12.61 -2.28
C THR A 263 -15.39 -13.95 -1.68
N ARG A 264 -16.64 -14.35 -1.77
CA ARG A 264 -17.12 -15.66 -1.32
C ARG A 264 -18.27 -16.16 -2.17
N VAL A 265 -18.54 -17.43 -2.09
CA VAL A 265 -19.73 -18.06 -2.67
C VAL A 265 -20.66 -18.39 -1.51
N GLU A 266 -21.91 -17.94 -1.58
CA GLU A 266 -22.94 -18.30 -0.61
C GLU A 266 -23.45 -19.72 -0.86
N GLU A 267 -24.17 -20.29 0.11
CA GLU A 267 -24.81 -21.61 -0.02
C GLU A 267 -25.81 -21.66 -1.18
N SER A 268 -26.40 -20.53 -1.53
CA SER A 268 -27.27 -20.37 -2.71
C SER A 268 -26.56 -20.51 -4.06
N GLY A 269 -25.21 -20.50 -4.06
CA GLY A 269 -24.38 -20.49 -5.27
C GLY A 269 -24.08 -19.09 -5.81
N GLU A 270 -24.56 -18.03 -5.16
CA GLU A 270 -24.30 -16.65 -5.55
C GLU A 270 -22.87 -16.24 -5.24
N HIS A 271 -22.22 -15.54 -6.17
CA HIS A 271 -20.91 -14.96 -5.97
C HIS A 271 -21.04 -13.59 -5.32
N ILE A 272 -20.46 -13.45 -4.13
CA ILE A 272 -20.58 -12.25 -3.32
C ILE A 272 -19.28 -11.50 -3.28
N ILE A 273 -19.39 -10.19 -3.42
CA ILE A 273 -18.30 -9.21 -3.18
C ILE A 273 -18.62 -8.44 -1.90
N LEU A 274 -17.65 -8.39 -1.01
CA LEU A 274 -17.70 -7.63 0.25
C LEU A 274 -16.77 -6.43 0.15
N GLY A 275 -17.26 -5.24 0.42
CA GLY A 275 -16.49 -3.99 0.35
C GLY A 275 -16.75 -3.03 1.49
N THR A 276 -15.87 -2.06 1.63
CA THR A 276 -15.87 -1.08 2.72
C THR A 276 -16.80 0.12 2.47
N GLY A 277 -17.31 0.29 1.24
CA GLY A 277 -18.18 1.41 0.88
C GLY A 277 -18.58 1.37 -0.60
N GLU A 278 -19.58 2.17 -0.98
CA GLU A 278 -20.11 2.23 -2.35
C GLU A 278 -19.03 2.63 -3.35
N LEU A 279 -18.30 3.71 -3.10
CA LEU A 279 -17.25 4.19 -3.99
C LEU A 279 -16.14 3.16 -4.21
N TYR A 280 -15.79 2.42 -3.15
CA TYR A 280 -14.83 1.33 -3.24
C TYR A 280 -15.34 0.21 -4.15
N LEU A 281 -16.59 -0.20 -3.98
CA LEU A 281 -17.23 -1.24 -4.80
C LEU A 281 -17.42 -0.79 -6.24
N ASP A 282 -17.73 0.47 -6.50
CA ASP A 282 -17.80 1.03 -7.85
C ASP A 282 -16.45 0.91 -8.58
N CYS A 283 -15.34 1.20 -7.90
CA CYS A 283 -14.00 1.00 -8.46
C CYS A 283 -13.75 -0.47 -8.78
N VAL A 284 -14.06 -1.37 -7.85
CA VAL A 284 -13.92 -2.82 -8.06
C VAL A 284 -14.77 -3.30 -9.24
N MET A 285 -16.02 -2.88 -9.32
CA MET A 285 -16.93 -3.26 -10.41
C MET A 285 -16.50 -2.67 -11.75
N HIS A 286 -15.94 -1.46 -11.75
CA HIS A 286 -15.36 -0.87 -12.94
C HIS A 286 -14.18 -1.71 -13.45
N ASP A 287 -13.24 -2.06 -12.58
CA ASP A 287 -12.06 -2.83 -12.94
C ASP A 287 -12.41 -4.28 -13.32
N LEU A 288 -13.37 -4.89 -12.63
CA LEU A 288 -13.90 -6.20 -13.00
C LEU A 288 -14.44 -6.20 -14.44
N ARG A 289 -15.22 -5.19 -14.81
CA ARG A 289 -15.84 -5.08 -16.14
C ARG A 289 -14.86 -4.70 -17.24
N LYS A 290 -13.95 -3.77 -16.94
CA LYS A 290 -13.12 -3.10 -17.97
C LYS A 290 -11.72 -3.66 -18.08
N MET A 291 -11.16 -4.19 -17.00
CA MET A 291 -9.77 -4.57 -16.92
C MET A 291 -9.57 -6.09 -16.80
N TYR A 292 -10.34 -6.76 -15.93
CA TYR A 292 -10.02 -8.13 -15.54
C TYR A 292 -10.87 -9.23 -16.18
N SER A 293 -12.12 -8.93 -16.57
CA SER A 293 -13.00 -9.99 -17.09
C SER A 293 -12.94 -10.18 -18.59
N GLU A 294 -12.31 -9.25 -19.34
CA GLU A 294 -12.27 -9.27 -20.82
C GLU A 294 -13.64 -9.61 -21.48
N ILE A 295 -14.72 -9.22 -20.83
CA ILE A 295 -16.07 -9.46 -21.32
C ILE A 295 -16.31 -8.60 -22.55
N GLY A 296 -16.43 -9.22 -23.67
CA GLY A 296 -16.38 -8.79 -25.05
C GLY A 296 -16.82 -7.37 -25.41
N LYS A 297 -16.19 -6.79 -26.42
CA LYS A 297 -16.57 -5.51 -27.04
C LYS A 297 -17.86 -5.65 -27.83
N PRO A 298 -18.93 -4.87 -27.57
CA PRO A 298 -19.14 -3.83 -26.57
C PRO A 298 -19.50 -4.39 -25.17
N PRO A 299 -19.33 -3.60 -24.07
CA PRO A 299 -19.50 -4.10 -22.72
C PRO A 299 -20.95 -4.54 -22.48
N LYS A 300 -21.18 -5.83 -22.47
CA LYS A 300 -22.43 -6.39 -21.95
C LYS A 300 -22.37 -6.26 -20.43
N ARG A 301 -23.45 -5.72 -19.86
CA ARG A 301 -23.54 -5.39 -18.44
C ARG A 301 -23.28 -6.63 -17.58
N ILE A 302 -22.40 -6.48 -16.59
CA ILE A 302 -22.48 -7.25 -15.36
C ILE A 302 -23.46 -6.44 -14.50
N ASP A 303 -24.67 -6.94 -14.31
CA ASP A 303 -25.63 -6.26 -13.46
C ASP A 303 -25.37 -6.71 -12.02
N ALA A 304 -25.05 -5.74 -11.16
CA ALA A 304 -25.00 -5.98 -9.74
C ALA A 304 -26.43 -5.90 -9.21
N ILE A 305 -26.96 -7.00 -8.75
CA ILE A 305 -28.20 -7.01 -7.99
C ILE A 305 -27.85 -6.54 -6.58
N LEU A 306 -28.18 -5.28 -6.30
CA LEU A 306 -28.01 -4.68 -4.98
C LEU A 306 -29.04 -5.29 -4.02
N HIS A 307 -28.70 -6.39 -3.38
CA HIS A 307 -29.40 -6.79 -2.16
C HIS A 307 -28.86 -5.98 -0.99
N HIS A 308 -29.52 -4.85 -0.69
CA HIS A 308 -29.29 -4.07 0.53
C HIS A 308 -29.81 -4.89 1.74
N ASN A 309 -29.00 -5.81 2.22
CA ASN A 309 -29.18 -6.32 3.57
C ASN A 309 -28.09 -5.68 4.43
N TYR A 310 -28.48 -4.64 5.16
CA TYR A 310 -27.68 -4.12 6.25
C TYR A 310 -27.50 -5.22 7.30
N LEU A 311 -26.26 -5.50 7.65
CA LEU A 311 -25.90 -6.29 8.84
C LEU A 311 -26.21 -5.49 10.11
#